data_b558d40a61cd6862a04de4e7b9481ede
#
_entry.id   b558d40a61cd6862a04de4e7b9481ede
#
_cell.length_a   1.000
_cell.length_b   1.000
_cell.length_c   1.000
_cell.angle_alpha   90.00
_cell.angle_beta   90.00
_cell.angle_gamma   90.00
#
_symmetry.space_group_name_H-M   'P 1'
#
loop_
_entity.id
_entity.type
_entity.pdbx_description
1 polymer ?
#
loop_
_entity_poly.entity_id
_entity_poly.type
_entity_poly.pdbx_seq_one_letter_code
_entity_poly.pdbx_strand_id
1 'polypeptide(L)'
;MAEIRNYTMNFGPQHPAAHGVLRLVLELDGEVIQRADPHIGLLHRATEKLAENKTFIQSVPYMDRLDYVSMMCNEHAYVMAIEKLLKLEVPLRAQYIRVMFDEITRILNHLLWLGAHALDVGAMTVFLYAFRDREDLMDCYEAVSGARMHAAYYRPGGVYRDLPASMPKYEPSKIHDEKSTRLRNENRTGSLLDFIEDFTNRFPTYVDEYETLLTDNRIWKQRLVGIGVVSPERAKALGFTGPMLRGSGVEWDLRRKQPYEVYDQMDFDIPVGVNGDCYDRYLVRIEEFRQSNRIIRQCVEWLRKNPGPVITDNHKVAPPARVEMKQNMEELIHHFKLFTEGFHVPPGEAYAAVEHPKGEFGIYLVSDGANMPYRLKIRAPGFPHLAALDEMSRGHMIADVVAIIGTQDIVFGEIDR
;
A
#
# COMPACT_ATOMS: atom_id res chain seq x y z
N MET A 1 11.12 49.20 -18.07
CA MET A 1 11.10 47.94 -17.34
C MET A 1 10.44 46.94 -18.26
N ALA A 2 11.06 45.82 -18.56
CA ALA A 2 10.39 44.75 -19.32
C ALA A 2 9.20 44.24 -18.49
N GLU A 3 8.03 44.18 -19.08
CA GLU A 3 6.88 43.54 -18.47
C GLU A 3 7.22 42.09 -18.21
N ILE A 4 7.23 41.68 -16.96
CA ILE A 4 7.39 40.26 -16.59
C ILE A 4 6.12 39.56 -17.09
N ARG A 5 6.27 38.76 -18.13
CA ARG A 5 5.16 37.91 -18.64
C ARG A 5 5.22 36.58 -17.95
N ASN A 6 4.16 36.29 -17.18
CA ASN A 6 3.94 34.91 -16.70
C ASN A 6 3.87 33.98 -17.92
N TYR A 7 4.51 32.84 -17.83
CA TYR A 7 4.43 31.82 -18.86
C TYR A 7 3.88 30.52 -18.31
N THR A 8 3.23 29.75 -19.16
CA THR A 8 2.65 28.46 -18.81
C THR A 8 3.54 27.35 -19.31
N MET A 9 3.82 26.37 -18.47
CA MET A 9 4.62 25.19 -18.79
C MET A 9 3.87 23.91 -18.45
N ASN A 10 3.97 22.89 -19.32
CA ASN A 10 3.54 21.55 -18.98
C ASN A 10 4.70 20.76 -18.33
N PHE A 11 4.50 20.34 -17.10
CA PHE A 11 5.36 19.42 -16.39
C PHE A 11 4.76 18.02 -16.50
N GLY A 12 5.35 17.15 -17.28
CA GLY A 12 4.79 15.83 -17.64
C GLY A 12 3.68 15.89 -18.72
N PRO A 13 3.13 14.72 -19.14
CA PRO A 13 3.33 13.39 -18.54
C PRO A 13 4.70 12.76 -18.81
N GLN A 14 5.42 13.17 -19.85
CA GLN A 14 6.76 12.66 -20.17
C GLN A 14 7.82 13.43 -19.34
N HIS A 15 7.88 13.09 -18.05
CA HIS A 15 8.88 13.56 -17.12
C HIS A 15 9.06 12.51 -16.00
N PRO A 16 10.28 12.18 -15.55
CA PRO A 16 10.50 11.16 -14.52
C PRO A 16 9.69 11.41 -13.23
N ALA A 17 9.68 12.64 -12.72
CA ALA A 17 8.96 13.02 -11.51
C ALA A 17 7.43 13.16 -11.70
N ALA A 18 6.92 13.06 -12.93
CA ALA A 18 5.47 13.04 -13.23
C ALA A 18 4.89 11.62 -13.30
N HIS A 19 5.67 10.61 -12.93
CA HIS A 19 5.29 9.19 -12.93
C HIS A 19 4.75 8.68 -14.28
N GLY A 20 5.03 9.39 -15.39
CA GLY A 20 4.60 9.04 -16.74
C GLY A 20 3.13 9.37 -17.06
N VAL A 21 2.32 9.79 -16.11
CA VAL A 21 0.86 9.97 -16.25
C VAL A 21 0.30 11.26 -15.65
N LEU A 22 1.09 12.04 -14.94
CA LEU A 22 0.68 13.36 -14.46
C LEU A 22 0.95 14.42 -15.53
N ARG A 23 -0.07 15.09 -15.99
CA ARG A 23 0.08 16.37 -16.68
C ARG A 23 -0.14 17.49 -15.67
N LEU A 24 0.92 18.21 -15.31
CA LEU A 24 0.84 19.35 -14.43
C LEU A 24 1.06 20.63 -15.23
N VAL A 25 0.07 21.51 -15.24
CA VAL A 25 0.18 22.80 -15.88
C VAL A 25 0.64 23.81 -14.84
N LEU A 26 1.83 24.38 -15.04
CA LEU A 26 2.43 25.36 -14.15
C LEU A 26 2.32 26.76 -14.76
N GLU A 27 1.84 27.72 -13.98
CA GLU A 27 1.95 29.16 -14.28
C GLU A 27 3.12 29.71 -13.47
N LEU A 28 4.09 30.31 -14.15
CA LEU A 28 5.39 30.69 -13.59
C LEU A 28 5.65 32.19 -13.75
N ASP A 29 6.23 32.78 -12.72
CA ASP A 29 6.89 34.08 -12.77
C ASP A 29 8.41 33.85 -12.59
N GLY A 30 9.14 33.86 -13.73
CA GLY A 30 10.49 33.32 -13.77
C GLY A 30 10.50 31.81 -13.43
N GLU A 31 11.13 31.41 -12.34
CA GLU A 31 11.16 30.03 -11.84
C GLU A 31 10.18 29.81 -10.66
N VAL A 32 9.50 30.86 -10.20
CA VAL A 32 8.58 30.81 -9.06
C VAL A 32 7.18 30.43 -9.52
N ILE A 33 6.58 29.47 -8.84
CA ILE A 33 5.25 28.94 -9.15
C ILE A 33 4.19 29.90 -8.61
N GLN A 34 3.31 30.35 -9.50
CA GLN A 34 2.12 31.12 -9.17
C GLN A 34 0.88 30.21 -9.03
N ARG A 35 0.82 29.17 -9.87
CA ARG A 35 -0.25 28.20 -9.87
C ARG A 35 0.22 26.85 -10.41
N ALA A 36 -0.26 25.78 -9.81
CA ALA A 36 -0.04 24.41 -10.26
C ALA A 36 -1.39 23.71 -10.45
N ASP A 37 -1.73 23.33 -11.67
CA ASP A 37 -3.01 22.71 -12.03
C ASP A 37 -2.79 21.25 -12.46
N PRO A 38 -3.05 20.26 -11.56
CA PRO A 38 -2.85 18.85 -11.87
C PRO A 38 -4.01 18.29 -12.71
N HIS A 39 -3.70 17.77 -13.88
CA HIS A 39 -4.62 17.05 -14.75
C HIS A 39 -4.40 15.55 -14.62
N ILE A 40 -5.42 14.87 -14.14
CA ILE A 40 -5.44 13.42 -13.94
C ILE A 40 -6.33 12.72 -14.97
N GLY A 41 -6.33 11.37 -14.97
CA GLY A 41 -7.18 10.56 -15.85
C GLY A 41 -6.42 9.78 -16.92
N LEU A 42 -5.11 10.02 -17.10
CA LEU A 42 -4.32 9.27 -18.09
C LEU A 42 -4.16 7.78 -17.76
N LEU A 43 -4.39 7.41 -16.49
CA LEU A 43 -4.41 6.02 -16.04
C LEU A 43 -5.81 5.58 -15.56
N HIS A 44 -6.87 6.28 -16.00
CA HIS A 44 -8.24 5.88 -15.66
C HIS A 44 -8.63 4.59 -16.39
N ARG A 45 -8.98 3.57 -15.61
CA ARG A 45 -9.31 2.22 -16.10
C ARG A 45 -10.73 1.79 -15.76
N ALA A 46 -11.54 2.71 -15.24
CA ALA A 46 -12.90 2.48 -14.80
C ALA A 46 -13.03 1.34 -13.77
N THR A 47 -12.07 1.21 -12.86
CA THR A 47 -11.99 0.09 -11.90
C THR A 47 -13.25 -0.05 -11.05
N GLU A 48 -13.84 1.07 -10.59
CA GLU A 48 -15.09 1.05 -9.83
C GLU A 48 -16.20 0.42 -10.67
N LYS A 49 -16.33 0.81 -11.93
CA LYS A 49 -17.38 0.32 -12.83
C LYS A 49 -17.15 -1.11 -13.29
N LEU A 50 -15.90 -1.49 -13.50
CA LEU A 50 -15.56 -2.88 -13.84
C LEU A 50 -15.89 -3.83 -12.69
N ALA A 51 -15.60 -3.43 -11.44
CA ALA A 51 -15.93 -4.24 -10.28
C ALA A 51 -17.45 -4.45 -10.11
N GLU A 52 -18.28 -3.46 -10.47
CA GLU A 52 -19.75 -3.58 -10.45
C GLU A 52 -20.29 -4.61 -11.45
N ASN A 53 -19.50 -5.02 -12.44
CA ASN A 53 -19.86 -6.03 -13.45
C ASN A 53 -19.17 -7.39 -13.25
N LYS A 54 -18.59 -7.60 -12.07
CA LYS A 54 -17.90 -8.85 -11.69
C LYS A 54 -18.41 -9.33 -10.33
N THR A 55 -18.30 -10.63 -10.10
CA THR A 55 -18.61 -11.16 -8.76
C THR A 55 -17.64 -10.58 -7.73
N PHE A 56 -18.05 -10.59 -6.45
CA PHE A 56 -17.22 -10.06 -5.37
C PHE A 56 -15.80 -10.65 -5.35
N ILE A 57 -15.65 -11.95 -5.60
CA ILE A 57 -14.32 -12.59 -5.65
C ILE A 57 -13.52 -12.17 -6.89
N GLN A 58 -14.17 -12.06 -8.05
CA GLN A 58 -13.51 -11.66 -9.30
C GLN A 58 -13.00 -10.21 -9.26
N SER A 59 -13.55 -9.40 -8.37
CA SER A 59 -13.15 -8.00 -8.21
C SER A 59 -11.91 -7.80 -7.31
N VAL A 60 -11.52 -8.80 -6.50
CA VAL A 60 -10.33 -8.72 -5.64
C VAL A 60 -9.05 -8.35 -6.42
N PRO A 61 -8.74 -8.99 -7.58
CA PRO A 61 -7.55 -8.65 -8.35
C PRO A 61 -7.52 -7.21 -8.88
N TYR A 62 -8.66 -6.55 -9.03
CA TYR A 62 -8.69 -5.14 -9.41
C TYR A 62 -8.15 -4.23 -8.31
N MET A 63 -8.35 -4.61 -7.04
CA MET A 63 -7.86 -3.83 -5.89
C MET A 63 -6.32 -3.76 -5.88
N ASP A 64 -5.64 -4.88 -6.17
CA ASP A 64 -4.19 -4.93 -6.27
C ASP A 64 -3.59 -3.91 -7.24
N ARG A 65 -4.34 -3.55 -8.27
CA ARG A 65 -3.90 -2.67 -9.34
C ARG A 65 -4.27 -1.20 -9.13
N LEU A 66 -4.87 -0.88 -8.01
CA LEU A 66 -5.15 0.50 -7.61
C LEU A 66 -3.85 1.18 -7.16
N ASP A 67 -3.45 1.00 -5.94
CA ASP A 67 -2.07 1.27 -5.55
C ASP A 67 -1.22 0.02 -5.76
N TYR A 68 -0.59 -0.06 -6.91
CA TYR A 68 0.24 -1.21 -7.29
C TYR A 68 1.57 -1.31 -6.52
N VAL A 69 1.77 -0.46 -5.53
CA VAL A 69 2.89 -0.51 -4.58
C VAL A 69 2.48 -1.12 -3.25
N SER A 70 1.19 -1.04 -2.89
CA SER A 70 0.64 -1.45 -1.59
C SER A 70 -0.52 -2.43 -1.74
N MET A 71 -0.31 -3.49 -2.51
CA MET A 71 -1.36 -4.37 -3.03
C MET A 71 -2.22 -5.01 -1.93
N MET A 72 -1.62 -5.66 -0.94
CA MET A 72 -2.40 -6.38 0.08
C MET A 72 -3.22 -5.45 0.98
N CYS A 73 -2.76 -4.23 1.25
CA CYS A 73 -3.57 -3.23 1.96
C CYS A 73 -4.84 -2.84 1.18
N ASN A 74 -4.77 -2.77 -0.15
CA ASN A 74 -5.94 -2.50 -0.99
C ASN A 74 -6.94 -3.65 -0.92
N GLU A 75 -6.44 -4.90 -1.03
CA GLU A 75 -7.27 -6.11 -0.88
C GLU A 75 -7.98 -6.11 0.47
N HIS A 76 -7.24 -5.75 1.53
CA HIS A 76 -7.74 -5.77 2.91
C HIS A 76 -8.97 -4.90 3.08
N ALA A 77 -8.94 -3.64 2.64
CA ALA A 77 -10.09 -2.73 2.74
C ALA A 77 -11.32 -3.28 2.00
N TYR A 78 -11.13 -3.89 0.83
CA TYR A 78 -12.22 -4.47 0.06
C TYR A 78 -12.82 -5.70 0.72
N VAL A 79 -11.98 -6.61 1.18
CA VAL A 79 -12.42 -7.85 1.85
C VAL A 79 -13.15 -7.53 3.14
N MET A 80 -12.64 -6.60 3.96
CA MET A 80 -13.30 -6.12 5.17
C MET A 80 -14.68 -5.53 4.90
N ALA A 81 -14.87 -4.80 3.79
CA ALA A 81 -16.19 -4.26 3.43
C ALA A 81 -17.20 -5.39 3.14
N ILE A 82 -16.78 -6.44 2.44
CA ILE A 82 -17.59 -7.63 2.18
C ILE A 82 -17.91 -8.36 3.48
N GLU A 83 -16.92 -8.56 4.34
CA GLU A 83 -17.06 -9.26 5.63
C GLU A 83 -18.05 -8.55 6.56
N LYS A 84 -18.02 -7.21 6.57
CA LYS A 84 -19.00 -6.41 7.32
C LYS A 84 -20.43 -6.64 6.84
N LEU A 85 -20.66 -6.70 5.52
CA LEU A 85 -21.99 -6.98 4.95
C LEU A 85 -22.45 -8.42 5.23
N LEU A 86 -21.55 -9.38 5.12
CA LEU A 86 -21.83 -10.78 5.37
C LEU A 86 -21.85 -11.13 6.87
N LYS A 87 -21.37 -10.24 7.73
CA LYS A 87 -21.17 -10.46 9.17
C LYS A 87 -20.31 -11.72 9.44
N LEU A 88 -19.25 -11.86 8.68
CA LEU A 88 -18.31 -12.98 8.81
C LEU A 88 -17.33 -12.73 9.94
N GLU A 89 -17.09 -13.78 10.72
CA GLU A 89 -15.98 -13.82 11.66
C GLU A 89 -14.73 -14.38 10.97
N VAL A 90 -13.64 -13.64 11.08
CA VAL A 90 -12.34 -14.02 10.51
C VAL A 90 -11.55 -14.78 11.58
N PRO A 91 -11.00 -15.96 11.28
CA PRO A 91 -10.18 -16.71 12.22
C PRO A 91 -9.00 -15.89 12.72
N LEU A 92 -8.69 -15.97 14.02
CA LEU A 92 -7.66 -15.17 14.65
C LEU A 92 -6.28 -15.31 13.97
N ARG A 93 -5.92 -16.54 13.53
CA ARG A 93 -4.69 -16.78 12.78
C ARG A 93 -4.65 -15.99 11.47
N ALA A 94 -5.78 -15.92 10.75
CA ALA A 94 -5.88 -15.13 9.51
C ALA A 94 -5.69 -13.63 9.78
N GLN A 95 -6.26 -13.12 10.88
CA GLN A 95 -6.09 -11.73 11.28
C GLN A 95 -4.62 -11.38 11.53
N TYR A 96 -3.87 -12.22 12.24
CA TYR A 96 -2.43 -12.03 12.45
C TYR A 96 -1.62 -12.10 11.14
N ILE A 97 -1.99 -12.98 10.22
CA ILE A 97 -1.37 -13.06 8.90
C ILE A 97 -1.64 -11.77 8.11
N ARG A 98 -2.87 -11.27 8.11
CA ARG A 98 -3.22 -10.01 7.43
C ARG A 98 -2.43 -8.83 8.00
N VAL A 99 -2.40 -8.66 9.32
CA VAL A 99 -1.64 -7.59 9.97
C VAL A 99 -0.14 -7.69 9.63
N MET A 100 0.43 -8.89 9.67
CA MET A 100 1.82 -9.10 9.28
C MET A 100 2.10 -8.66 7.84
N PHE A 101 1.25 -9.05 6.90
CA PHE A 101 1.42 -8.68 5.50
C PHE A 101 1.05 -7.23 5.19
N ASP A 102 0.15 -6.60 5.93
CA ASP A 102 -0.10 -5.17 5.83
C ASP A 102 1.15 -4.36 6.20
N GLU A 103 1.86 -4.76 7.25
CA GLU A 103 3.09 -4.09 7.67
C GLU A 103 4.29 -4.42 6.74
N ILE A 104 4.36 -5.62 6.18
CA ILE A 104 5.29 -5.95 5.09
C ILE A 104 5.02 -5.05 3.88
N THR A 105 3.76 -4.87 3.53
CA THR A 105 3.31 -3.98 2.46
C THR A 105 3.69 -2.53 2.74
N ARG A 106 3.55 -2.08 3.98
CA ARG A 106 3.98 -0.72 4.39
C ARG A 106 5.48 -0.53 4.17
N ILE A 107 6.30 -1.50 4.57
CA ILE A 107 7.75 -1.45 4.32
C ILE A 107 8.03 -1.45 2.81
N LEU A 108 7.38 -2.32 2.02
CA LEU A 108 7.50 -2.36 0.56
C LEU A 108 7.20 -1.01 -0.09
N ASN A 109 6.11 -0.36 0.36
CA ASN A 109 5.73 0.96 -0.13
C ASN A 109 6.76 2.02 0.21
N HIS A 110 7.14 2.11 1.47
CA HIS A 110 8.08 3.14 1.92
C HIS A 110 9.47 2.97 1.32
N LEU A 111 9.92 1.74 1.03
CA LEU A 111 11.18 1.51 0.31
C LEU A 111 11.12 2.05 -1.13
N LEU A 112 10.02 1.81 -1.85
CA LEU A 112 9.86 2.37 -3.20
C LEU A 112 9.75 3.89 -3.15
N TRP A 113 8.94 4.42 -2.23
CA TRP A 113 8.79 5.85 -2.05
C TRP A 113 10.13 6.51 -1.73
N LEU A 114 10.90 5.98 -0.77
CA LEU A 114 12.19 6.53 -0.37
C LEU A 114 13.17 6.53 -1.53
N GLY A 115 13.25 5.41 -2.26
CA GLY A 115 14.13 5.27 -3.43
C GLY A 115 13.78 6.26 -4.53
N ALA A 116 12.49 6.38 -4.89
CA ALA A 116 12.03 7.30 -5.92
C ALA A 116 12.19 8.76 -5.51
N HIS A 117 11.82 9.14 -4.30
CA HIS A 117 11.97 10.50 -3.79
C HIS A 117 13.45 10.91 -3.68
N ALA A 118 14.32 10.03 -3.21
CA ALA A 118 15.76 10.26 -3.17
C ALA A 118 16.35 10.42 -4.58
N LEU A 119 15.90 9.61 -5.55
CA LEU A 119 16.30 9.72 -6.96
C LEU A 119 15.88 11.08 -7.54
N ASP A 120 14.68 11.56 -7.26
CA ASP A 120 14.16 12.84 -7.72
C ASP A 120 14.98 14.02 -7.18
N VAL A 121 15.54 13.92 -5.98
CA VAL A 121 16.44 14.91 -5.39
C VAL A 121 17.90 14.73 -5.86
N GLY A 122 18.22 13.57 -6.48
CA GLY A 122 19.53 13.28 -7.07
C GLY A 122 20.33 12.18 -6.39
N ALA A 123 19.79 11.49 -5.36
CA ALA A 123 20.47 10.42 -4.62
C ALA A 123 20.15 9.04 -5.23
N MET A 124 20.65 8.77 -6.45
CA MET A 124 20.36 7.53 -7.20
C MET A 124 20.77 6.25 -6.48
N THR A 125 21.84 6.26 -5.69
CA THR A 125 22.33 5.08 -4.98
C THR A 125 21.30 4.53 -3.99
N VAL A 126 20.55 5.40 -3.31
CA VAL A 126 19.50 5.03 -2.36
C VAL A 126 18.40 4.23 -3.05
N PHE A 127 18.05 4.57 -4.28
CA PHE A 127 17.09 3.81 -5.09
C PHE A 127 17.54 2.34 -5.25
N LEU A 128 18.80 2.11 -5.58
CA LEU A 128 19.33 0.77 -5.77
C LEU A 128 19.32 -0.05 -4.45
N TYR A 129 19.68 0.57 -3.34
CA TYR A 129 19.62 -0.08 -2.03
C TYR A 129 18.19 -0.42 -1.60
N ALA A 130 17.26 0.52 -1.77
CA ALA A 130 15.86 0.28 -1.46
C ALA A 130 15.26 -0.88 -2.28
N PHE A 131 15.64 -1.01 -3.55
CA PHE A 131 15.18 -2.12 -4.39
C PHE A 131 15.84 -3.45 -4.04
N ARG A 132 17.09 -3.46 -3.57
CA ARG A 132 17.74 -4.67 -3.01
C ARG A 132 16.90 -5.23 -1.86
N ASP A 133 16.53 -4.39 -0.90
CA ASP A 133 15.81 -4.81 0.30
C ASP A 133 14.33 -5.15 -0.01
N ARG A 134 13.78 -4.50 -1.01
CA ARG A 134 12.44 -4.78 -1.52
C ARG A 134 12.29 -6.19 -2.11
N GLU A 135 13.33 -6.72 -2.73
CA GLU A 135 13.33 -8.07 -3.32
C GLU A 135 13.04 -9.16 -2.29
N ASP A 136 13.62 -9.10 -1.10
CA ASP A 136 13.37 -10.07 -0.03
C ASP A 136 11.88 -10.10 0.36
N LEU A 137 11.23 -8.94 0.43
CA LEU A 137 9.82 -8.85 0.79
C LEU A 137 8.87 -9.29 -0.36
N MET A 138 9.26 -9.09 -1.61
CA MET A 138 8.56 -9.64 -2.76
C MET A 138 8.63 -11.17 -2.80
N ASP A 139 9.70 -11.76 -2.31
CA ASP A 139 9.81 -13.21 -2.14
C ASP A 139 8.83 -13.74 -1.09
N CYS A 140 8.50 -12.94 -0.06
CA CYS A 140 7.43 -13.28 0.89
C CYS A 140 6.05 -13.31 0.21
N TYR A 141 5.75 -12.34 -0.65
CA TYR A 141 4.52 -12.30 -1.45
C TYR A 141 4.41 -13.53 -2.36
N GLU A 142 5.48 -13.84 -3.09
CA GLU A 142 5.53 -15.00 -3.98
C GLU A 142 5.33 -16.32 -3.21
N ALA A 143 5.88 -16.42 -1.99
CA ALA A 143 5.75 -17.60 -1.16
C ALA A 143 4.29 -17.93 -0.81
N VAL A 144 3.45 -16.94 -0.54
CA VAL A 144 2.05 -17.14 -0.14
C VAL A 144 1.06 -17.15 -1.30
N SER A 145 1.34 -16.41 -2.37
CA SER A 145 0.38 -16.21 -3.46
C SER A 145 0.82 -16.82 -4.80
N GLY A 146 2.12 -17.02 -4.99
CA GLY A 146 2.71 -17.36 -6.29
C GLY A 146 3.00 -16.16 -7.18
N ALA A 147 2.64 -14.94 -6.74
CA ALA A 147 2.86 -13.70 -7.46
C ALA A 147 3.74 -12.74 -6.63
N ARG A 148 4.72 -12.10 -7.28
CA ARG A 148 5.65 -11.18 -6.62
C ARG A 148 5.00 -9.86 -6.19
N MET A 149 3.93 -9.44 -6.85
CA MET A 149 3.26 -8.15 -6.62
C MET A 149 1.75 -8.33 -6.42
N HIS A 150 1.00 -8.59 -7.47
CA HIS A 150 -0.47 -8.67 -7.43
C HIS A 150 -0.91 -10.04 -6.92
N ALA A 151 -1.04 -10.14 -5.60
CA ALA A 151 -1.17 -11.40 -4.88
C ALA A 151 -2.59 -11.97 -4.89
N ALA A 152 -3.62 -11.13 -4.80
CA ALA A 152 -5.01 -11.54 -4.54
C ALA A 152 -5.09 -12.59 -3.43
N TYR A 153 -4.34 -12.36 -2.34
CA TYR A 153 -4.13 -13.33 -1.27
C TYR A 153 -5.22 -13.26 -0.21
N TYR A 154 -5.73 -12.06 0.10
CA TYR A 154 -6.83 -11.92 1.05
C TYR A 154 -8.14 -12.32 0.40
N ARG A 155 -8.95 -13.02 1.17
CA ARG A 155 -10.25 -13.54 0.73
C ARG A 155 -11.30 -13.22 1.77
N PRO A 156 -12.56 -13.01 1.39
CA PRO A 156 -13.64 -12.89 2.36
C PRO A 156 -13.64 -14.07 3.34
N GLY A 157 -13.52 -13.74 4.63
CA GLY A 157 -13.43 -14.74 5.70
C GLY A 157 -12.02 -15.25 6.02
N GLY A 158 -10.94 -14.63 5.48
CA GLY A 158 -9.57 -14.99 5.83
C GLY A 158 -8.55 -14.76 4.73
N VAL A 159 -7.68 -15.72 4.49
CA VAL A 159 -6.64 -15.70 3.45
C VAL A 159 -6.72 -16.97 2.60
N TYR A 160 -6.18 -16.90 1.38
CA TYR A 160 -6.26 -17.97 0.39
C TYR A 160 -5.69 -19.32 0.89
N ARG A 161 -4.58 -19.28 1.61
CA ARG A 161 -3.92 -20.46 2.21
C ARG A 161 -3.01 -20.05 3.36
N ASP A 162 -2.68 -21.02 4.21
CA ASP A 162 -1.75 -20.81 5.32
C ASP A 162 -0.30 -20.56 4.82
N LEU A 163 0.52 -20.06 5.71
CA LEU A 163 1.93 -19.80 5.47
C LEU A 163 2.67 -21.08 5.12
N PRO A 164 3.53 -21.10 4.09
CA PRO A 164 4.27 -22.29 3.72
C PRO A 164 5.29 -22.67 4.79
N ALA A 165 5.33 -23.98 5.10
CA ALA A 165 6.29 -24.55 6.05
C ALA A 165 7.75 -24.55 5.54
N SER A 166 7.94 -24.33 4.23
CA SER A 166 9.24 -24.16 3.61
C SER A 166 9.16 -23.10 2.53
N MET A 167 10.18 -22.27 2.42
CA MET A 167 10.27 -21.27 1.34
C MET A 167 10.29 -21.97 -0.02
N PRO A 168 9.38 -21.60 -0.95
CA PRO A 168 9.41 -22.13 -2.31
C PRO A 168 10.75 -21.81 -2.98
N LYS A 169 11.36 -22.83 -3.59
CA LYS A 169 12.58 -22.63 -4.37
C LYS A 169 12.24 -22.06 -5.74
N TYR A 170 13.10 -21.18 -6.21
CA TYR A 170 13.00 -20.62 -7.55
C TYR A 170 13.48 -21.67 -8.54
N GLU A 171 12.65 -22.00 -9.52
CA GLU A 171 13.01 -22.93 -10.61
C GLU A 171 13.55 -22.13 -11.79
N PRO A 172 14.75 -22.48 -12.34
CA PRO A 172 15.28 -21.77 -13.50
C PRO A 172 14.36 -22.02 -14.70
N SER A 173 13.88 -20.94 -15.28
CA SER A 173 13.32 -20.97 -16.63
C SER A 173 14.49 -20.91 -17.62
N LYS A 174 14.24 -21.29 -18.88
CA LYS A 174 15.27 -21.22 -19.95
C LYS A 174 15.84 -19.82 -20.20
N ILE A 175 15.28 -18.81 -19.56
CA ILE A 175 15.63 -17.38 -19.68
C ILE A 175 16.53 -16.90 -18.55
N HIS A 176 16.62 -17.65 -17.44
CA HIS A 176 17.35 -17.22 -16.25
C HIS A 176 18.75 -17.84 -16.15
N ASP A 177 19.71 -17.02 -15.73
CA ASP A 177 21.05 -17.45 -15.43
C ASP A 177 21.09 -18.38 -14.19
N GLU A 178 21.73 -19.55 -14.33
CA GLU A 178 21.85 -20.52 -13.23
C GLU A 178 22.50 -19.93 -11.98
N LYS A 179 23.46 -19.02 -12.15
CA LYS A 179 24.15 -18.37 -11.03
C LYS A 179 23.18 -17.49 -10.22
N SER A 180 22.38 -16.69 -10.90
CA SER A 180 21.35 -15.85 -10.25
C SER A 180 20.30 -16.69 -9.54
N THR A 181 19.87 -17.79 -10.16
CA THR A 181 18.92 -18.74 -9.58
C THR A 181 19.48 -19.39 -8.32
N ARG A 182 20.76 -19.78 -8.34
CA ARG A 182 21.44 -20.36 -7.19
C ARG A 182 21.52 -19.40 -6.02
N LEU A 183 21.93 -18.16 -6.25
CA LEU A 183 22.02 -17.11 -5.22
C LEU A 183 20.66 -16.84 -4.58
N ARG A 184 19.59 -16.74 -5.37
CA ARG A 184 18.22 -16.58 -4.84
C ARG A 184 17.81 -17.75 -3.97
N ASN A 185 18.09 -18.99 -4.39
CA ASN A 185 17.72 -20.18 -3.63
C ASN A 185 18.55 -20.35 -2.35
N GLU A 186 19.78 -19.87 -2.32
CA GLU A 186 20.63 -19.88 -1.12
C GLU A 186 20.02 -19.00 -0.01
N ASN A 187 19.39 -17.89 -0.35
CA ASN A 187 18.70 -17.00 0.60
C ASN A 187 17.34 -17.55 1.05
N ARG A 188 16.68 -18.44 0.28
CA ARG A 188 15.38 -19.01 0.60
C ARG A 188 15.51 -20.28 1.45
N THR A 189 15.90 -20.12 2.70
CA THR A 189 16.05 -21.21 3.67
C THR A 189 14.97 -21.20 4.74
N GLY A 190 14.67 -22.37 5.32
CA GLY A 190 13.69 -22.51 6.39
C GLY A 190 12.23 -22.31 5.95
N SER A 191 11.37 -22.04 6.91
CA SER A 191 9.98 -21.65 6.68
C SER A 191 9.87 -20.18 6.25
N LEU A 192 8.66 -19.77 5.78
CA LEU A 192 8.43 -18.35 5.51
C LEU A 192 8.59 -17.49 6.78
N LEU A 193 8.15 -17.99 7.94
CA LEU A 193 8.32 -17.27 9.21
C LEU A 193 9.79 -17.12 9.59
N ASP A 194 10.65 -18.11 9.29
CA ASP A 194 12.09 -18.00 9.52
C ASP A 194 12.72 -16.96 8.61
N PHE A 195 12.29 -16.92 7.35
CA PHE A 195 12.75 -15.93 6.38
C PHE A 195 12.35 -14.49 6.77
N ILE A 196 11.09 -14.30 7.21
CA ILE A 196 10.61 -12.98 7.69
C ILE A 196 11.34 -12.57 8.97
N GLU A 197 11.58 -13.50 9.92
CA GLU A 197 12.33 -13.22 11.14
C GLU A 197 13.77 -12.79 10.83
N ASP A 198 14.46 -13.48 9.93
CA ASP A 198 15.80 -13.09 9.48
C ASP A 198 15.81 -11.70 8.84
N PHE A 199 14.83 -11.41 7.97
CA PHE A 199 14.65 -10.06 7.40
C PHE A 199 14.49 -9.02 8.51
N THR A 200 13.57 -9.24 9.45
CA THR A 200 13.30 -8.29 10.53
C THR A 200 14.48 -8.05 11.45
N ASN A 201 15.39 -9.01 11.57
CA ASN A 201 16.63 -8.86 12.35
C ASN A 201 17.68 -8.00 11.62
N ARG A 202 17.73 -8.08 10.30
CA ARG A 202 18.65 -7.30 9.45
C ARG A 202 18.14 -5.90 9.13
N PHE A 203 16.83 -5.73 9.01
CA PHE A 203 16.19 -4.51 8.53
C PHE A 203 16.53 -3.23 9.31
N PRO A 204 16.67 -3.22 10.65
CA PRO A 204 17.12 -2.04 11.37
C PRO A 204 18.44 -1.46 10.87
N THR A 205 19.40 -2.33 10.51
CA THR A 205 20.69 -1.91 9.94
C THR A 205 20.53 -1.24 8.57
N TYR A 206 19.57 -1.70 7.75
CA TYR A 206 19.25 -1.07 6.47
C TYR A 206 18.60 0.32 6.65
N VAL A 207 17.73 0.47 7.65
CA VAL A 207 17.16 1.78 7.98
C VAL A 207 18.26 2.75 8.43
N ASP A 208 19.21 2.30 9.23
CA ASP A 208 20.36 3.11 9.67
C ASP A 208 21.28 3.49 8.48
N GLU A 209 21.44 2.62 7.46
CA GLU A 209 22.13 2.94 6.20
C GLU A 209 21.42 4.09 5.47
N TYR A 210 20.08 4.05 5.34
CA TYR A 210 19.31 5.13 4.70
C TYR A 210 19.44 6.45 5.46
N GLU A 211 19.37 6.42 6.78
CA GLU A 211 19.53 7.63 7.59
C GLU A 211 20.93 8.22 7.47
N THR A 212 21.96 7.38 7.48
CA THR A 212 23.36 7.82 7.30
C THR A 212 23.55 8.53 5.95
N LEU A 213 22.87 8.07 4.90
CA LEU A 213 22.96 8.64 3.57
C LEU A 213 22.15 9.93 3.41
N LEU A 214 21.00 10.05 4.07
CA LEU A 214 19.99 11.07 3.81
C LEU A 214 19.77 12.03 4.98
N THR A 215 19.54 11.55 6.21
CA THR A 215 19.00 12.36 7.31
C THR A 215 19.84 13.61 7.59
N ASP A 216 21.16 13.46 7.69
CA ASP A 216 22.05 14.58 7.92
C ASP A 216 22.70 15.15 6.66
N ASN A 217 22.32 14.65 5.49
CA ASN A 217 22.84 15.15 4.23
C ASN A 217 22.37 16.58 3.98
N ARG A 218 23.35 17.48 3.74
CA ARG A 218 23.09 18.90 3.51
C ARG A 218 22.17 19.15 2.33
N ILE A 219 22.34 18.42 1.22
CA ILE A 219 21.52 18.59 0.01
C ILE A 219 20.09 18.17 0.31
N TRP A 220 19.92 17.01 0.96
CA TRP A 220 18.61 16.49 1.36
C TRP A 220 17.85 17.47 2.24
N LYS A 221 18.48 17.98 3.30
CA LYS A 221 17.90 19.00 4.18
C LYS A 221 17.51 20.27 3.43
N GLN A 222 18.40 20.81 2.59
CA GLN A 222 18.12 22.05 1.84
C GLN A 222 16.97 21.89 0.83
N ARG A 223 16.72 20.68 0.35
CA ARG A 223 15.66 20.40 -0.61
C ARG A 223 14.32 20.04 0.04
N LEU A 224 14.26 19.80 1.36
CA LEU A 224 13.04 19.33 2.03
C LEU A 224 12.61 20.20 3.21
N VAL A 225 13.54 20.79 3.96
CA VAL A 225 13.21 21.60 5.13
C VAL A 225 12.55 22.91 4.69
N GLY A 226 11.37 23.19 5.25
CA GLY A 226 10.57 24.38 4.92
C GLY A 226 9.89 24.32 3.55
N ILE A 227 9.95 23.21 2.82
CA ILE A 227 9.31 23.03 1.52
C ILE A 227 7.96 22.31 1.69
N GLY A 228 6.92 22.84 1.02
CA GLY A 228 5.58 22.25 1.03
C GLY A 228 4.95 22.16 2.43
N VAL A 229 5.11 23.21 3.21
CA VAL A 229 4.59 23.30 4.59
C VAL A 229 3.08 23.37 4.60
N VAL A 230 2.44 22.54 5.43
CA VAL A 230 0.98 22.55 5.65
C VAL A 230 0.69 22.52 7.15
N SER A 231 -0.08 23.51 7.63
CA SER A 231 -0.48 23.55 9.05
C SER A 231 -1.45 22.41 9.43
N PRO A 232 -1.54 22.03 10.71
CA PRO A 232 -2.47 21.00 11.17
C PRO A 232 -3.93 21.23 10.80
N GLU A 233 -4.40 22.48 10.91
CA GLU A 233 -5.77 22.89 10.59
C GLU A 233 -6.01 22.75 9.09
N ARG A 234 -5.03 23.21 8.29
CA ARG A 234 -5.14 23.15 6.84
C ARG A 234 -5.05 21.73 6.31
N ALA A 235 -4.19 20.90 6.89
CA ALA A 235 -4.06 19.48 6.55
C ALA A 235 -5.39 18.73 6.75
N LYS A 236 -6.11 19.00 7.84
CA LYS A 236 -7.45 18.46 8.08
C LYS A 236 -8.47 18.97 7.05
N ALA A 237 -8.46 20.26 6.75
CA ALA A 237 -9.38 20.88 5.77
C ALA A 237 -9.16 20.34 4.34
N LEU A 238 -7.91 20.00 3.98
CA LEU A 238 -7.56 19.41 2.69
C LEU A 238 -7.84 17.89 2.63
N GLY A 239 -8.26 17.28 3.74
CA GLY A 239 -8.54 15.84 3.81
C GLY A 239 -7.30 14.95 3.83
N PHE A 240 -6.18 15.45 4.31
CA PHE A 240 -4.96 14.68 4.48
C PHE A 240 -5.15 13.55 5.48
N THR A 241 -4.48 12.45 5.23
CA THR A 241 -4.45 11.27 6.10
C THR A 241 -3.06 10.63 6.09
N GLY A 242 -2.80 9.70 6.99
CA GLY A 242 -1.53 8.99 7.08
C GLY A 242 -0.32 9.90 7.32
N PRO A 243 0.83 9.57 6.73
CA PRO A 243 2.07 10.35 6.91
C PRO A 243 1.94 11.82 6.53
N MET A 244 1.08 12.17 5.56
CA MET A 244 0.82 13.56 5.19
C MET A 244 0.18 14.35 6.34
N LEU A 245 -0.75 13.77 7.06
CA LEU A 245 -1.41 14.38 8.21
C LEU A 245 -0.52 14.34 9.45
N ARG A 246 0.14 13.21 9.72
CA ARG A 246 1.05 13.05 10.86
C ARG A 246 2.27 13.96 10.76
N GLY A 247 2.80 14.17 9.54
CA GLY A 247 3.88 15.14 9.31
C GLY A 247 3.50 16.57 9.71
N SER A 248 2.22 16.93 9.63
CA SER A 248 1.67 18.22 10.07
C SER A 248 1.33 18.28 11.57
N GLY A 249 1.74 17.33 12.39
CA GLY A 249 1.57 17.37 13.84
C GLY A 249 0.25 16.79 14.37
N VAL A 250 -0.51 16.08 13.55
CA VAL A 250 -1.79 15.46 13.98
C VAL A 250 -1.60 13.97 14.21
N GLU A 251 -1.76 13.54 15.46
CA GLU A 251 -1.71 12.13 15.86
C GLU A 251 -3.00 11.40 15.44
N TRP A 252 -3.10 11.04 14.18
CA TRP A 252 -4.21 10.27 13.64
C TRP A 252 -3.70 9.03 12.91
N ASP A 253 -4.15 7.86 13.36
CA ASP A 253 -3.81 6.57 12.77
C ASP A 253 -4.97 5.60 13.05
N LEU A 254 -5.52 5.00 11.99
CA LEU A 254 -6.68 4.10 12.10
C LEU A 254 -6.36 2.85 12.92
N ARG A 255 -5.11 2.38 12.89
CA ARG A 255 -4.67 1.22 13.68
C ARG A 255 -4.84 1.43 15.19
N ARG A 256 -4.88 2.68 15.66
CA ARG A 256 -5.09 3.06 17.07
C ARG A 256 -6.46 3.68 17.35
N LYS A 257 -6.96 4.54 16.43
CA LYS A 257 -8.21 5.29 16.66
C LYS A 257 -9.46 4.48 16.30
N GLN A 258 -9.35 3.58 15.34
CA GLN A 258 -10.40 2.64 14.94
C GLN A 258 -9.76 1.28 14.62
N PRO A 259 -9.25 0.56 15.64
CA PRO A 259 -8.52 -0.69 15.44
C PRO A 259 -9.36 -1.69 14.63
N TYR A 260 -8.69 -2.35 13.73
CA TYR A 260 -9.24 -3.45 12.95
C TYR A 260 -8.30 -4.66 13.08
N GLU A 261 -8.84 -5.87 12.82
CA GLU A 261 -8.13 -7.12 13.04
C GLU A 261 -7.54 -7.16 14.48
N VAL A 262 -6.25 -7.41 14.62
CA VAL A 262 -5.56 -7.51 15.92
C VAL A 262 -4.65 -6.32 16.20
N TYR A 263 -4.81 -5.16 15.57
CA TYR A 263 -3.96 -4.00 15.85
C TYR A 263 -4.10 -3.46 17.28
N ASP A 264 -5.23 -3.70 17.93
CA ASP A 264 -5.44 -3.38 19.37
C ASP A 264 -4.52 -4.16 20.31
N GLN A 265 -4.01 -5.34 19.86
CA GLN A 265 -3.10 -6.20 20.60
C GLN A 265 -1.62 -5.91 20.29
N MET A 266 -1.33 -5.08 19.30
CA MET A 266 0.03 -4.79 18.87
C MET A 266 0.62 -3.63 19.68
N ASP A 267 1.88 -3.77 20.06
CA ASP A 267 2.67 -2.72 20.71
C ASP A 267 3.50 -1.98 19.66
N PHE A 268 3.14 -0.73 19.39
CA PHE A 268 3.84 0.18 18.48
C PHE A 268 3.53 1.63 18.78
N ASP A 269 4.37 2.54 18.34
CA ASP A 269 4.21 3.98 18.51
C ASP A 269 3.77 4.63 17.19
N ILE A 270 3.07 5.77 17.29
CA ILE A 270 2.66 6.56 16.11
C ILE A 270 3.64 7.73 15.95
N PRO A 271 4.46 7.75 14.90
CA PRO A 271 5.35 8.87 14.65
C PRO A 271 4.57 10.10 14.20
N VAL A 272 4.91 11.26 14.76
CA VAL A 272 4.26 12.55 14.46
C VAL A 272 5.33 13.62 14.26
N GLY A 273 5.21 14.37 13.15
CA GLY A 273 6.06 15.52 12.84
C GLY A 273 5.63 16.79 13.58
N VAL A 274 6.33 17.87 13.35
CA VAL A 274 6.11 19.16 14.01
C VAL A 274 5.92 20.29 13.02
N ASN A 275 6.75 20.35 11.97
CA ASN A 275 6.84 21.49 11.06
C ASN A 275 5.87 21.41 9.86
N GLY A 276 5.37 20.21 9.57
CA GLY A 276 4.48 20.01 8.43
C GLY A 276 5.12 20.14 7.06
N ASP A 277 6.43 20.00 6.94
CA ASP A 277 7.19 20.09 5.71
C ASP A 277 7.55 18.72 5.12
N CYS A 278 8.21 18.71 3.98
CA CYS A 278 8.64 17.48 3.32
C CYS A 278 9.64 16.68 4.17
N TYR A 279 10.46 17.36 4.97
CA TYR A 279 11.46 16.73 5.81
C TYR A 279 10.82 15.97 6.99
N ASP A 280 9.85 16.58 7.64
CA ASP A 280 9.11 15.92 8.73
C ASP A 280 8.34 14.68 8.22
N ARG A 281 7.73 14.77 7.02
CA ARG A 281 7.07 13.61 6.40
C ARG A 281 8.07 12.49 6.07
N TYR A 282 9.30 12.85 5.71
CA TYR A 282 10.38 11.88 5.55
C TYR A 282 10.72 11.21 6.88
N LEU A 283 10.91 11.96 7.95
CA LEU A 283 11.23 11.41 9.28
C LEU A 283 10.10 10.51 9.81
N VAL A 284 8.84 10.90 9.62
CA VAL A 284 7.68 10.06 9.97
C VAL A 284 7.76 8.69 9.28
N ARG A 285 8.04 8.64 7.98
CA ARG A 285 8.11 7.37 7.25
C ARG A 285 9.34 6.52 7.61
N ILE A 286 10.45 7.16 7.94
CA ILE A 286 11.63 6.45 8.47
C ILE A 286 11.30 5.76 9.80
N GLU A 287 10.59 6.46 10.69
CA GLU A 287 10.16 5.84 11.95
C GLU A 287 9.08 4.76 11.73
N GLU A 288 8.20 4.93 10.73
CA GLU A 288 7.24 3.89 10.36
C GLU A 288 7.91 2.59 9.92
N PHE A 289 9.09 2.61 9.31
CA PHE A 289 9.86 1.40 9.04
C PHE A 289 10.16 0.62 10.33
N ARG A 290 10.60 1.32 11.38
CA ARG A 290 10.92 0.70 12.67
C ARG A 290 9.69 0.14 13.35
N GLN A 291 8.60 0.90 13.35
CA GLN A 291 7.35 0.48 13.98
C GLN A 291 6.70 -0.70 13.24
N SER A 292 6.70 -0.71 11.91
CA SER A 292 6.24 -1.85 11.11
C SER A 292 7.07 -3.10 11.37
N ASN A 293 8.39 -2.96 11.44
CA ASN A 293 9.29 -4.07 11.80
C ASN A 293 8.97 -4.64 13.21
N ARG A 294 8.65 -3.77 14.16
CA ARG A 294 8.24 -4.16 15.53
C ARG A 294 6.94 -4.94 15.52
N ILE A 295 5.93 -4.52 14.74
CA ILE A 295 4.66 -5.24 14.60
C ILE A 295 4.87 -6.61 13.93
N ILE A 296 5.62 -6.67 12.84
CA ILE A 296 5.91 -7.93 12.12
C ILE A 296 6.53 -8.95 13.08
N ARG A 297 7.49 -8.57 13.91
CA ARG A 297 8.11 -9.46 14.90
C ARG A 297 7.09 -10.04 15.88
N GLN A 298 6.19 -9.23 16.41
CA GLN A 298 5.11 -9.68 17.29
C GLN A 298 4.19 -10.68 16.58
N CYS A 299 3.83 -10.41 15.33
CA CYS A 299 3.02 -11.33 14.53
C CYS A 299 3.74 -12.67 14.29
N VAL A 300 5.03 -12.66 13.94
CA VAL A 300 5.83 -13.88 13.73
C VAL A 300 5.89 -14.71 15.00
N GLU A 301 6.15 -14.08 16.15
CA GLU A 301 6.20 -14.77 17.43
C GLU A 301 4.85 -15.44 17.79
N TRP A 302 3.75 -14.73 17.58
CA TRP A 302 2.42 -15.26 17.85
C TRP A 302 2.06 -16.41 16.88
N LEU A 303 2.28 -16.24 15.58
CA LEU A 303 1.95 -17.22 14.54
C LEU A 303 2.69 -18.55 14.71
N ARG A 304 3.92 -18.53 15.22
CA ARG A 304 4.68 -19.75 15.55
C ARG A 304 4.03 -20.59 16.64
N LYS A 305 3.43 -19.93 17.63
CA LYS A 305 2.86 -20.58 18.81
C LYS A 305 1.40 -21.02 18.60
N ASN A 306 0.71 -20.44 17.65
CA ASN A 306 -0.73 -20.58 17.49
C ASN A 306 -1.12 -21.09 16.08
N PRO A 307 -1.05 -22.40 15.83
CA PRO A 307 -1.62 -22.99 14.63
C PRO A 307 -3.15 -22.91 14.68
N GLY A 308 -3.81 -22.84 13.51
CA GLY A 308 -5.27 -22.77 13.44
C GLY A 308 -5.79 -22.54 12.03
N PRO A 309 -7.10 -22.42 11.86
CA PRO A 309 -7.70 -22.14 10.56
C PRO A 309 -7.30 -20.74 10.07
N VAL A 310 -7.20 -20.59 8.76
CA VAL A 310 -6.85 -19.33 8.09
C VAL A 310 -7.95 -18.77 7.21
N ILE A 311 -9.08 -19.48 7.15
CA ILE A 311 -10.28 -19.07 6.43
C ILE A 311 -11.50 -19.59 7.19
N THR A 312 -12.63 -18.90 7.06
CA THR A 312 -13.92 -19.29 7.65
C THR A 312 -14.35 -20.68 7.17
N ASP A 313 -15.11 -21.40 7.99
CA ASP A 313 -15.74 -22.67 7.67
C ASP A 313 -17.08 -22.52 6.91
N ASN A 314 -17.47 -21.29 6.58
CA ASN A 314 -18.65 -21.02 5.78
C ASN A 314 -18.40 -21.31 4.30
N HIS A 315 -18.67 -22.55 3.88
CA HIS A 315 -18.43 -23.04 2.51
C HIS A 315 -19.34 -22.39 1.44
N LYS A 316 -20.28 -21.55 1.83
CA LYS A 316 -21.01 -20.68 0.89
C LYS A 316 -20.19 -19.47 0.42
N VAL A 317 -19.15 -19.12 1.17
CA VAL A 317 -18.28 -17.96 0.88
C VAL A 317 -16.84 -18.40 0.59
N ALA A 318 -16.36 -19.40 1.33
CA ALA A 318 -15.02 -19.95 1.21
C ALA A 318 -15.04 -21.35 0.54
N PRO A 319 -14.07 -21.68 -0.33
CA PRO A 319 -14.04 -22.98 -0.96
C PRO A 319 -13.77 -24.09 0.07
N PRO A 320 -14.53 -25.20 0.02
CA PRO A 320 -14.30 -26.36 0.88
C PRO A 320 -12.96 -27.06 0.55
N ALA A 321 -12.46 -27.84 1.50
CA ALA A 321 -11.23 -28.60 1.31
C ALA A 321 -11.40 -29.67 0.21
N ARG A 322 -10.33 -29.90 -0.58
CA ARG A 322 -10.37 -30.85 -1.71
C ARG A 322 -10.78 -32.25 -1.30
N VAL A 323 -10.46 -32.69 -0.09
CA VAL A 323 -10.85 -34.02 0.44
C VAL A 323 -12.36 -34.08 0.68
N GLU A 324 -12.91 -33.02 1.27
CA GLU A 324 -14.35 -32.91 1.56
C GLU A 324 -15.19 -32.94 0.29
N MET A 325 -14.79 -32.22 -0.74
CA MET A 325 -15.45 -32.24 -2.06
C MET A 325 -15.53 -33.63 -2.70
N LYS A 326 -14.59 -34.53 -2.36
CA LYS A 326 -14.58 -35.91 -2.88
C LYS A 326 -15.46 -36.89 -2.08
N GLN A 327 -15.80 -36.50 -0.87
CA GLN A 327 -16.50 -37.38 0.08
C GLN A 327 -17.95 -36.92 0.35
N ASN A 328 -18.22 -35.62 0.17
CA ASN A 328 -19.50 -35.02 0.46
C ASN A 328 -20.04 -34.28 -0.78
N MET A 329 -21.26 -34.66 -1.21
CA MET A 329 -21.93 -34.06 -2.37
C MET A 329 -22.28 -32.59 -2.13
N GLU A 330 -22.64 -32.20 -0.91
CA GLU A 330 -22.98 -30.81 -0.58
C GLU A 330 -21.78 -29.90 -0.77
N GLU A 331 -20.59 -30.33 -0.33
CA GLU A 331 -19.37 -29.58 -0.49
C GLU A 331 -18.92 -29.45 -1.96
N LEU A 332 -19.19 -30.47 -2.76
CA LEU A 332 -18.97 -30.38 -4.20
C LEU A 332 -19.91 -29.36 -4.85
N ILE A 333 -21.17 -29.29 -4.41
CA ILE A 333 -22.14 -28.29 -4.89
C ILE A 333 -21.73 -26.89 -4.45
N HIS A 334 -21.30 -26.69 -3.20
CA HIS A 334 -20.79 -25.42 -2.72
C HIS A 334 -19.61 -24.93 -3.55
N HIS A 335 -18.63 -25.81 -3.80
CA HIS A 335 -17.49 -25.48 -4.66
C HIS A 335 -17.94 -25.11 -6.08
N PHE A 336 -18.81 -25.88 -6.70
CA PHE A 336 -19.32 -25.61 -8.04
C PHE A 336 -20.02 -24.24 -8.12
N LYS A 337 -20.92 -23.96 -7.19
CA LYS A 337 -21.65 -22.68 -7.15
C LYS A 337 -20.73 -21.50 -6.90
N LEU A 338 -19.77 -21.64 -5.99
CA LEU A 338 -18.83 -20.55 -5.67
C LEU A 338 -17.99 -20.14 -6.89
N PHE A 339 -17.57 -21.08 -7.72
CA PHE A 339 -16.75 -20.81 -8.89
C PHE A 339 -17.55 -20.48 -10.16
N THR A 340 -18.83 -20.82 -10.24
CA THR A 340 -19.69 -20.50 -11.38
C THR A 340 -20.51 -19.24 -11.16
N GLU A 341 -21.22 -19.15 -10.04
CA GLU A 341 -22.14 -18.07 -9.70
C GLU A 341 -21.52 -17.05 -8.72
N GLY A 342 -20.63 -17.49 -7.84
CA GLY A 342 -20.15 -16.70 -6.70
C GLY A 342 -21.16 -16.74 -5.54
N PHE A 343 -20.85 -16.00 -4.47
CA PHE A 343 -21.74 -15.88 -3.32
C PHE A 343 -22.58 -14.59 -3.40
N HIS A 344 -23.75 -14.62 -2.81
CA HIS A 344 -24.63 -13.47 -2.68
C HIS A 344 -24.34 -12.72 -1.39
N VAL A 345 -24.34 -11.39 -1.46
CA VAL A 345 -24.17 -10.52 -0.29
C VAL A 345 -25.52 -9.89 0.03
N PRO A 346 -26.00 -9.93 1.30
CA PRO A 346 -27.27 -9.34 1.67
C PRO A 346 -27.37 -7.86 1.28
N PRO A 347 -28.58 -7.37 0.97
CA PRO A 347 -28.79 -5.95 0.71
C PRO A 347 -28.31 -5.08 1.87
N GLY A 348 -27.57 -4.03 1.57
CA GLY A 348 -27.03 -3.12 2.56
C GLY A 348 -25.84 -2.33 2.05
N GLU A 349 -25.28 -1.52 2.92
CA GLU A 349 -24.10 -0.71 2.64
C GLU A 349 -23.06 -0.85 3.74
N ALA A 350 -21.79 -0.81 3.39
CA ALA A 350 -20.68 -0.83 4.33
C ALA A 350 -19.56 0.08 3.87
N TYR A 351 -18.92 0.76 4.83
CA TYR A 351 -17.64 1.41 4.66
C TYR A 351 -16.60 0.66 5.49
N ALA A 352 -15.49 0.33 4.86
CA ALA A 352 -14.32 -0.20 5.52
C ALA A 352 -13.09 0.58 5.07
N ALA A 353 -12.24 0.90 6.01
CA ALA A 353 -10.99 1.61 5.75
C ALA A 353 -9.85 0.96 6.52
N VAL A 354 -8.67 1.02 5.93
CA VAL A 354 -7.41 0.58 6.52
C VAL A 354 -6.41 1.73 6.56
N GLU A 355 -5.48 1.68 7.51
CA GLU A 355 -4.32 2.57 7.52
C GLU A 355 -3.32 2.07 6.49
N HIS A 356 -3.52 2.54 5.28
CA HIS A 356 -2.65 2.26 4.15
C HIS A 356 -1.33 3.05 4.29
N PRO A 357 -0.20 2.63 3.71
CA PRO A 357 1.07 3.35 3.79
C PRO A 357 1.00 4.82 3.37
N LYS A 358 0.11 5.15 2.45
CA LYS A 358 -0.12 6.52 1.95
C LYS A 358 -1.14 7.32 2.76
N GLY A 359 -1.96 6.64 3.55
CA GLY A 359 -3.02 7.24 4.36
C GLY A 359 -4.25 6.36 4.44
N GLU A 360 -5.41 6.91 4.76
CA GLU A 360 -6.66 6.16 4.81
C GLU A 360 -7.08 5.70 3.41
N PHE A 361 -7.06 4.39 3.18
CA PHE A 361 -7.65 3.77 2.00
C PHE A 361 -8.97 3.12 2.39
N GLY A 362 -10.05 3.53 1.75
CA GLY A 362 -11.39 3.09 2.11
C GLY A 362 -12.22 2.60 0.93
N ILE A 363 -13.06 1.61 1.20
CA ILE A 363 -14.02 1.06 0.26
C ILE A 363 -15.43 1.27 0.81
N TYR A 364 -16.26 1.99 0.06
CA TYR A 364 -17.70 2.05 0.28
C TYR A 364 -18.38 1.12 -0.71
N LEU A 365 -19.10 0.15 -0.17
CA LEU A 365 -19.69 -0.96 -0.90
C LEU A 365 -21.21 -1.00 -0.65
N VAL A 366 -21.99 -1.07 -1.72
CA VAL A 366 -23.44 -1.25 -1.67
C VAL A 366 -23.81 -2.56 -2.35
N SER A 367 -24.61 -3.37 -1.71
CA SER A 367 -25.19 -4.60 -2.24
C SER A 367 -26.71 -4.51 -2.30
N ASP A 368 -27.29 -5.03 -3.36
CA ASP A 368 -28.76 -5.20 -3.55
C ASP A 368 -29.25 -6.63 -3.27
N GLY A 369 -28.36 -7.52 -2.84
CA GLY A 369 -28.64 -8.94 -2.64
C GLY A 369 -28.11 -9.84 -3.75
N ALA A 370 -27.49 -9.26 -4.79
CA ALA A 370 -26.90 -10.01 -5.89
C ALA A 370 -25.52 -10.58 -5.53
N ASN A 371 -24.94 -11.28 -6.50
CA ASN A 371 -23.58 -11.85 -6.42
C ASN A 371 -22.51 -10.86 -6.94
N MET A 372 -22.91 -9.65 -7.29
CA MET A 372 -22.05 -8.55 -7.79
C MET A 372 -22.32 -7.29 -6.97
N PRO A 373 -21.34 -6.42 -6.77
CA PRO A 373 -21.55 -5.12 -6.14
C PRO A 373 -22.54 -4.28 -6.95
N TYR A 374 -23.57 -3.72 -6.30
CA TYR A 374 -24.44 -2.71 -6.92
C TYR A 374 -23.70 -1.39 -7.12
N ARG A 375 -22.92 -0.97 -6.12
CA ARG A 375 -22.04 0.20 -6.20
C ARG A 375 -20.76 -0.04 -5.41
N LEU A 376 -19.64 0.28 -6.04
CA LEU A 376 -18.33 0.34 -5.41
C LEU A 376 -17.78 1.77 -5.52
N LYS A 377 -17.36 2.34 -4.39
CA LYS A 377 -16.66 3.61 -4.33
C LYS A 377 -15.34 3.45 -3.60
N ILE A 378 -14.26 3.91 -4.21
CA ILE A 378 -12.90 3.87 -3.66
C ILE A 378 -12.52 5.25 -3.13
N ARG A 379 -12.17 5.32 -1.84
CA ARG A 379 -11.51 6.48 -1.23
C ARG A 379 -10.01 6.24 -1.29
N ALA A 380 -9.36 6.87 -2.25
CA ALA A 380 -7.91 6.82 -2.41
C ALA A 380 -7.26 7.97 -1.63
N PRO A 381 -6.23 7.73 -0.78
CA PRO A 381 -5.57 8.80 -0.04
C PRO A 381 -4.82 9.77 -0.96
N GLY A 382 -4.24 9.29 -2.06
CA GLY A 382 -3.51 10.12 -3.01
C GLY A 382 -4.36 11.18 -3.72
N PHE A 383 -5.67 10.97 -3.85
CA PHE A 383 -6.55 11.92 -4.54
C PHE A 383 -6.64 13.31 -3.84
N PRO A 384 -6.99 13.39 -2.54
CA PRO A 384 -6.95 14.67 -1.82
C PRO A 384 -5.52 15.21 -1.64
N HIS A 385 -4.51 14.33 -1.51
CA HIS A 385 -3.12 14.77 -1.41
C HIS A 385 -2.68 15.50 -2.69
N LEU A 386 -2.97 14.95 -3.87
CA LEU A 386 -2.66 15.59 -5.14
C LEU A 386 -3.44 16.89 -5.35
N ALA A 387 -4.70 16.97 -4.91
CA ALA A 387 -5.50 18.19 -5.00
C ALA A 387 -4.87 19.37 -4.23
N ALA A 388 -4.10 19.09 -3.20
CA ALA A 388 -3.37 20.11 -2.42
C ALA A 388 -2.07 20.58 -3.07
N LEU A 389 -1.65 20.00 -4.19
CA LEU A 389 -0.38 20.30 -4.84
C LEU A 389 -0.23 21.79 -5.18
N ASP A 390 -1.30 22.43 -5.67
CA ASP A 390 -1.30 23.86 -5.97
C ASP A 390 -0.94 24.71 -4.74
N GLU A 391 -1.61 24.46 -3.63
CA GLU A 391 -1.39 25.20 -2.39
C GLU A 391 0.02 24.97 -1.83
N MET A 392 0.50 23.73 -1.87
CA MET A 392 1.84 23.37 -1.38
C MET A 392 2.96 23.92 -2.25
N SER A 393 2.69 24.20 -3.53
CA SER A 393 3.71 24.60 -4.51
C SER A 393 3.80 26.11 -4.70
N ARG A 394 2.78 26.88 -4.36
CA ARG A 394 2.78 28.34 -4.58
C ARG A 394 3.92 29.04 -3.85
N GLY A 395 4.64 29.89 -4.58
CA GLY A 395 5.78 30.64 -4.06
C GLY A 395 7.08 29.84 -3.98
N HIS A 396 7.05 28.54 -4.26
CA HIS A 396 8.24 27.68 -4.38
C HIS A 396 8.77 27.67 -5.81
N MET A 397 9.97 27.15 -5.99
CA MET A 397 10.62 27.02 -7.30
C MET A 397 10.16 25.73 -8.02
N ILE A 398 10.33 25.67 -9.33
CA ILE A 398 10.06 24.45 -10.13
C ILE A 398 10.78 23.22 -9.54
N ALA A 399 12.02 23.38 -9.09
CA ALA A 399 12.76 22.29 -8.48
C ALA A 399 12.09 21.74 -7.21
N ASP A 400 11.36 22.57 -6.47
CA ASP A 400 10.68 22.15 -5.24
C ASP A 400 9.40 21.38 -5.52
N VAL A 401 8.75 21.60 -6.70
CA VAL A 401 7.57 20.79 -7.11
C VAL A 401 7.89 19.31 -7.13
N VAL A 402 9.07 18.95 -7.60
CA VAL A 402 9.52 17.55 -7.65
C VAL A 402 9.58 16.95 -6.24
N ALA A 403 10.14 17.70 -5.29
CA ALA A 403 10.18 17.28 -3.89
C ALA A 403 8.79 17.21 -3.25
N ILE A 404 7.88 18.14 -3.60
CA ILE A 404 6.50 18.16 -3.12
C ILE A 404 5.70 16.98 -3.67
N ILE A 405 5.81 16.66 -4.96
CA ILE A 405 5.19 15.47 -5.56
C ILE A 405 5.73 14.20 -4.89
N GLY A 406 7.05 14.11 -4.71
CA GLY A 406 7.70 12.98 -4.06
C GLY A 406 7.23 12.76 -2.61
N THR A 407 7.09 13.84 -1.82
CA THR A 407 6.63 13.74 -0.43
C THR A 407 5.18 13.27 -0.30
N GLN A 408 4.33 13.50 -1.31
CA GLN A 408 2.94 13.08 -1.32
C GLN A 408 2.78 11.56 -1.51
N ASP A 409 3.82 10.88 -1.97
CA ASP A 409 3.82 9.43 -2.25
C ASP A 409 2.64 9.01 -3.15
N ILE A 410 2.55 9.63 -4.32
CA ILE A 410 1.41 9.50 -5.23
C ILE A 410 1.56 8.27 -6.12
N VAL A 411 0.48 7.48 -6.25
CA VAL A 411 0.34 6.42 -7.25
C VAL A 411 -0.93 6.65 -8.05
N PHE A 412 -0.80 6.85 -9.36
CA PHE A 412 -1.93 7.22 -10.21
C PHE A 412 -2.93 6.09 -10.43
N GLY A 413 -2.56 4.85 -10.17
CA GLY A 413 -3.49 3.74 -10.23
C GLY A 413 -4.66 3.87 -9.26
N GLU A 414 -4.44 4.42 -8.06
CA GLU A 414 -5.49 4.70 -7.08
C GLU A 414 -6.19 6.05 -7.29
N ILE A 415 -5.46 7.04 -7.82
CA ILE A 415 -6.01 8.39 -8.05
C ILE A 415 -6.98 8.35 -9.21
N ASP A 416 -6.62 7.76 -10.31
CA ASP A 416 -7.43 7.69 -11.54
C ASP A 416 -8.49 6.60 -11.49
N ARG A 417 -8.28 5.51 -10.74
CA ARG A 417 -9.19 4.37 -10.48
C ARG A 417 -9.70 3.61 -11.69
#